data_515993a6e9650e88e1b538e032ddd359
#
_entry.id   515993a6e9650e88e1b538e032ddd359
#
_cell.length_a   1.000
_cell.length_b   1.000
_cell.length_c   1.000
_cell.angle_alpha   90.00
_cell.angle_beta   90.00
_cell.angle_gamma   90.00
#
_symmetry.space_group_name_H-M   'P 1'
#
loop_
_entity.id
_entity.type
_entity.pdbx_description
1 polymer ?
#
loop_
_entity_poly.entity_id
_entity_poly.type
_entity_poly.pdbx_seq_one_letter_code
_entity_poly.pdbx_strand_id
1 'polypeptide(L)'
;MWKGDDKLRKLKNYKPTKFMAKTSYYDEDAADFAVAFIESLCHTKGTWAGKHFKLIDWQEQIIRDIFGVLKPNGYRQFNTAYIEIPKKQGKSELAAAVALLLTCGDGEERAEVYGCAADRNQAKIVFDVAVDMVKFCPALSRRVKILESQKKLIYKPTNSSYQVLSADVANKHGFNTHGVIFDELHTQPNRKLYDVMTQGSGDARMQPLYFLITTAGNDTNSICYEIHQKAKDIEKGNKIDPTFYSVIYGADESEDWTDPKVWRKANPSLGITVAEDKVRAACESAQQNPGEENAFRQLRLNQWVKQSIRWMPMEKWDLCGGKIIEEELEGRVCYGGLDLSSTTDITAFSLVFPPIDDEEEYIVLPYFWIPEDTLDLRVKRDHVPYDIWQRQGYLQTTEGNVVHYGYIEKFIEKLGEKFNIREIAFDRWGAVQMVQNLENMGFTVVPFGQGFKDMSPPTKELMKLTLEKKLRHGGHPILRWNMDNVFIKTDPAGNIKADKEKSTEKIDGVIATIMALDRAIRCGSSLSESVYDNRGILFL
;
A
#
# COMPACT_ATOMS: atom_id res chain seq x y z
N MET A 1 -4.26 -39.89 -24.23
CA MET A 1 -4.09 -39.34 -25.59
C MET A 1 -5.33 -38.57 -25.95
N TRP A 2 -5.18 -37.26 -26.04
CA TRP A 2 -6.22 -36.33 -26.43
C TRP A 2 -6.14 -36.18 -27.95
N LYS A 3 -7.16 -36.62 -28.66
CA LYS A 3 -7.34 -36.29 -30.10
C LYS A 3 -8.54 -35.35 -30.16
N GLY A 4 -8.29 -34.07 -30.26
CA GLY A 4 -9.25 -33.06 -30.64
C GLY A 4 -8.77 -32.34 -31.88
N ASP A 5 -9.51 -32.52 -32.96
CA ASP A 5 -9.22 -31.99 -34.31
C ASP A 5 -9.67 -30.50 -34.47
N ASP A 6 -9.48 -29.66 -33.47
CA ASP A 6 -9.56 -28.21 -33.65
C ASP A 6 -8.12 -27.67 -33.70
N LYS A 7 -7.75 -27.11 -34.87
CA LYS A 7 -6.48 -26.44 -35.04
C LYS A 7 -6.29 -25.43 -33.91
N LEU A 8 -5.35 -25.74 -33.00
CA LEU A 8 -4.94 -24.86 -31.92
C LEU A 8 -4.74 -23.45 -32.46
N ARG A 9 -5.44 -22.49 -31.89
CA ARG A 9 -5.23 -21.08 -32.25
C ARG A 9 -3.84 -20.70 -31.77
N LYS A 10 -2.95 -20.32 -32.67
CA LYS A 10 -1.63 -19.78 -32.37
C LYS A 10 -1.70 -18.25 -32.34
N LEU A 11 -1.07 -17.64 -31.34
CA LEU A 11 -0.85 -16.21 -31.31
C LEU A 11 -0.04 -15.81 -32.56
N LYS A 12 -0.61 -14.96 -33.40
CA LYS A 12 -0.09 -14.69 -34.77
C LYS A 12 1.36 -14.17 -34.77
N ASN A 13 1.80 -13.49 -33.70
CA ASN A 13 3.11 -12.85 -33.61
C ASN A 13 3.80 -13.16 -32.26
N TYR A 14 3.62 -14.39 -31.75
CA TYR A 14 4.28 -14.76 -30.50
C TYR A 14 5.81 -14.67 -30.66
N LYS A 15 6.43 -14.06 -29.64
CA LYS A 15 7.87 -14.03 -29.46
C LYS A 15 8.16 -14.37 -27.99
N PRO A 16 9.14 -15.26 -27.74
CA PRO A 16 9.55 -15.56 -26.37
C PRO A 16 9.94 -14.29 -25.61
N THR A 17 9.67 -14.31 -24.31
CA THR A 17 9.96 -13.19 -23.41
C THR A 17 11.44 -12.80 -23.46
N LYS A 18 11.72 -11.49 -23.28
CA LYS A 18 13.09 -10.97 -23.11
C LYS A 18 13.83 -11.54 -21.88
N PHE A 19 13.09 -12.14 -20.94
CA PHE A 19 13.64 -12.76 -19.73
C PHE A 19 14.12 -14.21 -19.95
N MET A 20 13.99 -14.76 -21.14
CA MET A 20 14.55 -16.08 -21.47
C MET A 20 16.07 -16.04 -21.36
N ALA A 21 16.63 -16.92 -20.53
CA ALA A 21 18.08 -17.03 -20.36
C ALA A 21 18.75 -17.59 -21.65
N LYS A 22 20.00 -17.20 -21.90
CA LYS A 22 20.74 -17.67 -23.09
C LYS A 22 20.90 -19.18 -23.15
N THR A 23 20.84 -19.87 -22.01
CA THR A 23 20.93 -21.33 -21.89
C THR A 23 19.59 -22.03 -22.02
N SER A 24 18.48 -21.31 -21.97
CA SER A 24 17.13 -21.83 -22.10
C SER A 24 16.68 -21.84 -23.56
N TYR A 25 15.67 -22.61 -23.85
CA TYR A 25 15.05 -22.69 -25.17
C TYR A 25 13.54 -22.61 -25.09
N TYR A 26 12.90 -22.26 -26.18
CA TYR A 26 11.44 -22.26 -26.27
C TYR A 26 10.98 -23.58 -26.87
N ASP A 27 10.11 -24.27 -26.11
CA ASP A 27 9.47 -25.52 -26.55
C ASP A 27 8.01 -25.19 -26.93
N GLU A 28 7.72 -25.27 -28.22
CA GLU A 28 6.40 -24.95 -28.78
C GLU A 28 5.36 -25.98 -28.34
N ASP A 29 5.72 -27.25 -28.26
CA ASP A 29 4.77 -28.32 -27.86
C ASP A 29 4.36 -28.21 -26.41
N ALA A 30 5.28 -27.87 -25.51
CA ALA A 30 4.99 -27.61 -24.12
C ALA A 30 4.08 -26.37 -23.95
N ALA A 31 4.35 -25.30 -24.69
CA ALA A 31 3.53 -24.10 -24.70
C ALA A 31 2.13 -24.36 -25.27
N ASP A 32 2.03 -25.05 -26.41
CA ASP A 32 0.75 -25.41 -27.04
C ASP A 32 -0.08 -26.33 -26.13
N PHE A 33 0.57 -27.26 -25.42
CA PHE A 33 -0.13 -28.09 -24.43
C PHE A 33 -0.77 -27.27 -23.31
N ALA A 34 -0.04 -26.32 -22.73
CA ALA A 34 -0.54 -25.46 -21.67
C ALA A 34 -1.71 -24.58 -22.15
N VAL A 35 -1.59 -23.99 -23.34
CA VAL A 35 -2.67 -23.23 -23.97
C VAL A 35 -3.90 -24.11 -24.22
N ALA A 36 -3.72 -25.28 -24.84
CA ALA A 36 -4.81 -26.21 -25.13
C ALA A 36 -5.50 -26.71 -23.86
N PHE A 37 -4.75 -26.99 -22.80
CA PHE A 37 -5.34 -27.37 -21.52
C PHE A 37 -6.26 -26.28 -21.01
N ILE A 38 -5.80 -25.03 -20.95
CA ILE A 38 -6.60 -23.90 -20.45
C ILE A 38 -7.82 -23.66 -21.35
N GLU A 39 -7.66 -23.68 -22.67
CA GLU A 39 -8.77 -23.49 -23.62
C GLU A 39 -9.76 -24.67 -23.65
N SER A 40 -9.40 -25.82 -23.09
CA SER A 40 -10.33 -26.93 -22.88
C SER A 40 -11.30 -26.70 -21.69
N LEU A 41 -10.98 -25.74 -20.81
CA LEU A 41 -11.86 -25.31 -19.74
C LEU A 41 -12.97 -24.42 -20.26
N CYS A 42 -13.92 -24.04 -19.38
CA CYS A 42 -15.00 -23.12 -19.73
C CYS A 42 -14.98 -21.89 -18.82
N HIS A 43 -15.41 -20.77 -19.36
CA HIS A 43 -15.75 -19.59 -18.55
C HIS A 43 -16.86 -19.92 -17.56
N THR A 44 -16.84 -19.28 -16.39
CA THR A 44 -17.76 -19.63 -15.29
C THR A 44 -18.82 -18.56 -15.03
N LYS A 45 -18.67 -17.34 -15.57
CA LYS A 45 -19.50 -16.18 -15.19
C LYS A 45 -20.10 -15.44 -16.38
N GLY A 46 -21.24 -14.81 -16.11
CA GLY A 46 -21.91 -13.89 -17.01
C GLY A 46 -22.35 -14.52 -18.33
N THR A 47 -22.31 -13.76 -19.43
CA THR A 47 -22.70 -14.20 -20.78
C THR A 47 -21.73 -15.22 -21.40
N TRP A 48 -20.59 -15.47 -20.75
CA TRP A 48 -19.55 -16.40 -21.17
C TRP A 48 -19.66 -17.75 -20.48
N ALA A 49 -20.45 -17.87 -19.40
CA ALA A 49 -20.58 -19.11 -18.64
C ALA A 49 -20.89 -20.32 -19.53
N GLY A 50 -20.13 -21.39 -19.38
CA GLY A 50 -20.27 -22.62 -20.16
C GLY A 50 -19.63 -22.58 -21.57
N LYS A 51 -19.14 -21.42 -22.03
CA LYS A 51 -18.37 -21.33 -23.29
C LYS A 51 -16.91 -21.68 -23.04
N HIS A 52 -16.25 -22.28 -24.02
CA HIS A 52 -14.83 -22.57 -23.94
C HIS A 52 -14.01 -21.33 -23.59
N PHE A 53 -13.05 -21.50 -22.70
CA PHE A 53 -12.10 -20.45 -22.33
C PHE A 53 -11.26 -20.11 -23.55
N LYS A 54 -11.28 -18.86 -23.98
CA LYS A 54 -10.42 -18.38 -25.04
C LYS A 54 -9.41 -17.42 -24.44
N LEU A 55 -8.15 -17.82 -24.44
CA LEU A 55 -7.06 -16.94 -24.07
C LEU A 55 -6.99 -15.76 -25.04
N ILE A 56 -6.99 -14.55 -24.51
CA ILE A 56 -6.69 -13.34 -25.27
C ILE A 56 -5.18 -13.13 -25.34
N ASP A 57 -4.71 -12.33 -26.28
CA ASP A 57 -3.30 -12.27 -26.68
C ASP A 57 -2.33 -12.11 -25.50
N TRP A 58 -2.62 -11.23 -24.54
CA TRP A 58 -1.74 -11.05 -23.39
C TRP A 58 -1.75 -12.26 -22.42
N GLN A 59 -2.87 -12.96 -22.29
CA GLN A 59 -2.96 -14.18 -21.47
C GLN A 59 -2.21 -15.32 -22.13
N GLU A 60 -2.40 -15.51 -23.44
CA GLU A 60 -1.70 -16.54 -24.21
C GLU A 60 -0.19 -16.30 -24.19
N GLN A 61 0.27 -15.04 -24.33
CA GLN A 61 1.69 -14.68 -24.23
C GLN A 61 2.28 -15.13 -22.87
N ILE A 62 1.61 -14.82 -21.75
CA ILE A 62 2.06 -15.20 -20.41
C ILE A 62 2.12 -16.71 -20.24
N ILE A 63 1.10 -17.44 -20.68
CA ILE A 63 1.06 -18.90 -20.58
C ILE A 63 2.17 -19.53 -21.42
N ARG A 64 2.38 -19.07 -22.65
CA ARG A 64 3.45 -19.57 -23.51
C ARG A 64 4.83 -19.28 -22.94
N ASP A 65 5.04 -18.10 -22.39
CA ASP A 65 6.31 -17.74 -21.76
C ASP A 65 6.62 -18.61 -20.54
N ILE A 66 5.65 -18.78 -19.64
CA ILE A 66 5.87 -19.53 -18.40
C ILE A 66 6.06 -21.02 -18.66
N PHE A 67 5.23 -21.62 -19.51
CA PHE A 67 5.21 -23.09 -19.70
C PHE A 67 6.04 -23.56 -20.87
N GLY A 68 6.36 -22.68 -21.84
CA GLY A 68 7.14 -23.03 -23.02
C GLY A 68 8.64 -22.68 -22.93
N VAL A 69 9.06 -21.81 -22.01
CA VAL A 69 10.49 -21.50 -21.83
C VAL A 69 11.11 -22.49 -20.85
N LEU A 70 11.95 -23.37 -21.37
CA LEU A 70 12.53 -24.49 -20.63
C LEU A 70 14.05 -24.35 -20.49
N LYS A 71 14.57 -24.88 -19.39
CA LYS A 71 16.00 -25.09 -19.15
C LYS A 71 16.50 -26.30 -19.95
N PRO A 72 17.83 -26.50 -20.15
CA PRO A 72 18.39 -27.64 -20.87
C PRO A 72 17.96 -29.02 -20.32
N ASN A 73 17.56 -29.08 -19.04
CA ASN A 73 17.06 -30.32 -18.41
C ASN A 73 15.56 -30.56 -18.64
N GLY A 74 14.90 -29.77 -19.48
CA GLY A 74 13.48 -29.92 -19.82
C GLY A 74 12.48 -29.36 -18.81
N TYR A 75 12.94 -28.80 -17.69
CA TYR A 75 12.06 -28.14 -16.70
C TYR A 75 11.89 -26.66 -16.98
N ARG A 76 10.78 -26.09 -16.49
CA ARG A 76 10.49 -24.65 -16.61
C ARG A 76 11.66 -23.79 -16.14
N GLN A 77 11.95 -22.72 -16.88
CA GLN A 77 12.92 -21.73 -16.45
C GLN A 77 12.38 -20.93 -15.27
N PHE A 78 11.10 -20.50 -15.35
CA PHE A 78 10.49 -19.61 -14.38
C PHE A 78 9.85 -20.39 -13.22
N ASN A 79 10.24 -20.07 -12.00
CA ASN A 79 9.60 -20.58 -10.78
C ASN A 79 8.74 -19.50 -10.11
N THR A 80 8.90 -18.24 -10.46
CA THR A 80 8.05 -17.13 -9.99
C THR A 80 7.54 -16.35 -11.19
N ALA A 81 6.23 -16.14 -11.24
CA ALA A 81 5.56 -15.31 -12.23
C ALA A 81 4.77 -14.21 -11.53
N TYR A 82 5.16 -12.95 -11.75
CA TYR A 82 4.49 -11.77 -11.22
C TYR A 82 3.73 -11.04 -12.32
N ILE A 83 2.42 -11.00 -12.21
CA ILE A 83 1.53 -10.34 -13.16
C ILE A 83 0.76 -9.24 -12.43
N GLU A 84 1.06 -7.99 -12.77
CA GLU A 84 0.38 -6.83 -12.21
C GLU A 84 -0.46 -6.15 -13.29
N ILE A 85 -1.77 -6.07 -13.09
CA ILE A 85 -2.72 -5.64 -14.11
C ILE A 85 -3.97 -5.03 -13.46
N PRO A 86 -4.63 -4.01 -14.07
CA PRO A 86 -5.84 -3.39 -13.55
C PRO A 86 -6.97 -4.37 -13.21
N LYS A 87 -7.99 -3.87 -12.53
CA LYS A 87 -9.22 -4.66 -12.26
C LYS A 87 -9.99 -5.00 -13.55
N LYS A 88 -10.74 -6.12 -13.49
CA LYS A 88 -11.66 -6.60 -14.55
C LYS A 88 -10.97 -7.12 -15.83
N GLN A 89 -9.69 -7.50 -15.75
CA GLN A 89 -8.94 -8.10 -16.85
C GLN A 89 -9.07 -9.63 -16.93
N GLY A 90 -9.87 -10.28 -16.07
CA GLY A 90 -10.02 -11.75 -16.07
C GLY A 90 -8.99 -12.49 -15.21
N LYS A 91 -8.36 -11.82 -14.24
CA LYS A 91 -7.30 -12.37 -13.37
C LYS A 91 -7.69 -13.67 -12.67
N SER A 92 -8.82 -13.68 -11.97
CA SER A 92 -9.22 -14.82 -11.13
C SER A 92 -9.58 -16.07 -11.96
N GLU A 93 -10.12 -15.90 -13.18
CA GLU A 93 -10.35 -17.03 -14.09
C GLU A 93 -9.01 -17.59 -14.61
N LEU A 94 -8.08 -16.74 -14.99
CA LEU A 94 -6.73 -17.16 -15.39
C LEU A 94 -6.00 -17.87 -14.24
N ALA A 95 -6.06 -17.31 -13.03
CA ALA A 95 -5.48 -17.91 -11.83
C ALA A 95 -6.03 -19.30 -11.52
N ALA A 96 -7.36 -19.48 -11.63
CA ALA A 96 -8.02 -20.77 -11.46
C ALA A 96 -7.60 -21.77 -12.56
N ALA A 97 -7.51 -21.33 -13.80
CA ALA A 97 -7.07 -22.18 -14.91
C ALA A 97 -5.61 -22.64 -14.74
N VAL A 98 -4.70 -21.76 -14.31
CA VAL A 98 -3.31 -22.10 -13.98
C VAL A 98 -3.26 -23.07 -12.78
N ALA A 99 -4.05 -22.87 -11.74
CA ALA A 99 -4.13 -23.81 -10.62
C ALA A 99 -4.56 -25.22 -11.08
N LEU A 100 -5.53 -25.32 -11.98
CA LEU A 100 -5.97 -26.59 -12.55
C LEU A 100 -4.90 -27.21 -13.48
N LEU A 101 -4.20 -26.42 -14.27
CA LEU A 101 -3.10 -26.89 -15.10
C LEU A 101 -1.99 -27.52 -14.23
N LEU A 102 -1.55 -26.82 -13.19
CA LEU A 102 -0.52 -27.32 -12.25
C LEU A 102 -0.98 -28.57 -11.49
N THR A 103 -2.29 -28.70 -11.22
CA THR A 103 -2.82 -29.86 -10.49
C THR A 103 -3.07 -31.06 -11.38
N CYS A 104 -3.53 -30.85 -12.60
CA CYS A 104 -4.08 -31.92 -13.44
C CYS A 104 -3.28 -32.17 -14.73
N GLY A 105 -2.48 -31.18 -15.21
CA GLY A 105 -1.84 -31.21 -16.53
C GLY A 105 -0.31 -31.19 -16.52
N ASP A 106 0.32 -30.77 -15.42
CA ASP A 106 1.75 -30.53 -15.36
C ASP A 106 2.63 -31.79 -15.17
N GLY A 107 2.00 -32.97 -15.07
CA GLY A 107 2.70 -34.25 -15.01
C GLY A 107 3.38 -34.59 -13.67
N GLU A 108 3.24 -33.73 -12.67
CA GLU A 108 3.85 -33.95 -11.35
C GLU A 108 3.00 -34.92 -10.50
N GLU A 109 3.63 -35.97 -9.97
CA GLU A 109 3.01 -36.91 -9.06
C GLU A 109 2.80 -36.28 -7.68
N ARG A 110 1.58 -36.44 -7.12
CA ARG A 110 1.22 -35.85 -5.82
C ARG A 110 1.52 -34.36 -5.73
N ALA A 111 1.22 -33.62 -6.80
CA ALA A 111 1.40 -32.17 -6.78
C ALA A 111 0.53 -31.53 -5.69
N GLU A 112 1.14 -30.71 -4.86
CA GLU A 112 0.46 -29.86 -3.90
C GLU A 112 0.37 -28.45 -4.46
N VAL A 113 -0.83 -28.02 -4.84
CA VAL A 113 -1.11 -26.69 -5.35
C VAL A 113 -1.98 -25.93 -4.37
N TYR A 114 -1.57 -24.71 -4.04
CA TYR A 114 -2.24 -23.90 -3.03
C TYR A 114 -2.70 -22.56 -3.60
N GLY A 115 -3.99 -22.23 -3.37
CA GLY A 115 -4.53 -20.90 -3.59
C GLY A 115 -4.44 -20.08 -2.32
N CYS A 116 -3.74 -18.96 -2.35
CA CYS A 116 -3.51 -18.07 -1.20
C CYS A 116 -4.24 -16.75 -1.39
N ALA A 117 -4.96 -16.30 -0.36
CA ALA A 117 -5.61 -14.98 -0.33
C ALA A 117 -5.58 -14.40 1.08
N ALA A 118 -5.85 -13.08 1.19
CA ALA A 118 -5.82 -12.37 2.47
C ALA A 118 -6.87 -12.89 3.46
N ASP A 119 -8.04 -13.26 2.97
CA ASP A 119 -9.13 -13.79 3.79
C ASP A 119 -9.83 -14.98 3.12
N ARG A 120 -10.67 -15.68 3.90
CA ARG A 120 -11.40 -16.87 3.45
C ARG A 120 -12.42 -16.60 2.33
N ASN A 121 -12.97 -15.39 2.25
CA ASN A 121 -13.97 -15.06 1.24
C ASN A 121 -13.31 -14.82 -0.12
N GLN A 122 -12.17 -14.09 -0.14
CA GLN A 122 -11.38 -13.93 -1.35
C GLN A 122 -10.83 -15.28 -1.83
N ALA A 123 -10.29 -16.08 -0.91
CA ALA A 123 -9.84 -17.44 -1.20
C ALA A 123 -10.93 -18.30 -1.85
N LYS A 124 -12.18 -18.12 -1.43
CA LYS A 124 -13.34 -18.84 -2.01
C LYS A 124 -13.59 -18.48 -3.47
N ILE A 125 -13.33 -17.23 -3.88
CA ILE A 125 -13.66 -16.77 -5.24
C ILE A 125 -12.92 -17.57 -6.32
N VAL A 126 -11.61 -17.75 -6.18
CA VAL A 126 -10.79 -18.52 -7.14
C VAL A 126 -11.12 -20.01 -7.06
N PHE A 127 -11.38 -20.52 -5.85
CA PHE A 127 -11.77 -21.92 -5.66
C PHE A 127 -13.10 -22.24 -6.34
N ASP A 128 -14.13 -21.43 -6.15
CA ASP A 128 -15.45 -21.64 -6.78
C ASP A 128 -15.32 -21.60 -8.32
N VAL A 129 -14.50 -20.69 -8.86
CA VAL A 129 -14.20 -20.66 -10.30
C VAL A 129 -13.54 -21.98 -10.75
N ALA A 130 -12.56 -22.47 -10.02
CA ALA A 130 -11.91 -23.75 -10.35
C ALA A 130 -12.89 -24.94 -10.27
N VAL A 131 -13.79 -24.96 -9.27
CA VAL A 131 -14.86 -25.96 -9.13
C VAL A 131 -15.79 -25.95 -10.33
N ASP A 132 -16.25 -24.75 -10.74
CA ASP A 132 -17.14 -24.61 -11.89
C ASP A 132 -16.44 -25.02 -13.20
N MET A 133 -15.18 -24.65 -13.41
CA MET A 133 -14.38 -25.10 -14.55
C MET A 133 -14.29 -26.64 -14.59
N VAL A 134 -14.08 -27.29 -13.44
CA VAL A 134 -14.08 -28.77 -13.35
C VAL A 134 -15.46 -29.34 -13.69
N LYS A 135 -16.54 -28.75 -13.16
CA LYS A 135 -17.93 -29.20 -13.43
C LYS A 135 -18.30 -29.07 -14.91
N PHE A 136 -17.88 -27.98 -15.58
CA PHE A 136 -18.15 -27.76 -16.99
C PHE A 136 -17.26 -28.58 -17.93
N CYS A 137 -16.14 -29.14 -17.47
CA CYS A 137 -15.23 -29.96 -18.28
C CYS A 137 -15.47 -31.46 -17.98
N PRO A 138 -16.13 -32.25 -18.89
CA PRO A 138 -16.44 -33.65 -18.66
C PRO A 138 -15.20 -34.52 -18.41
N ALA A 139 -14.06 -34.18 -18.99
CA ALA A 139 -12.81 -34.89 -18.80
C ALA A 139 -12.26 -34.74 -17.36
N LEU A 140 -12.36 -33.53 -16.80
CA LEU A 140 -11.95 -33.27 -15.41
C LEU A 140 -12.98 -33.72 -14.39
N SER A 141 -14.26 -33.52 -14.65
CA SER A 141 -15.34 -33.88 -13.72
C SER A 141 -15.33 -35.36 -13.36
N ARG A 142 -14.91 -36.26 -14.27
CA ARG A 142 -14.78 -37.71 -13.99
C ARG A 142 -13.52 -38.05 -13.18
N ARG A 143 -12.50 -37.24 -13.18
CA ARG A 143 -11.17 -37.51 -12.61
C ARG A 143 -10.89 -36.73 -11.33
N VAL A 144 -11.59 -35.61 -11.12
CA VAL A 144 -11.39 -34.71 -9.97
C VAL A 144 -12.47 -34.98 -8.92
N LYS A 145 -12.07 -35.26 -7.68
CA LYS A 145 -12.97 -35.29 -6.52
C LYS A 145 -13.02 -33.88 -5.91
N ILE A 146 -14.23 -33.35 -5.77
CA ILE A 146 -14.48 -32.00 -5.21
C ILE A 146 -14.87 -32.19 -3.73
N LEU A 147 -14.16 -31.53 -2.83
CA LEU A 147 -14.42 -31.49 -1.38
C LEU A 147 -14.72 -30.01 -0.99
N GLU A 148 -15.95 -29.58 -1.22
CA GLU A 148 -16.36 -28.17 -1.06
C GLU A 148 -16.18 -27.65 0.37
N SER A 149 -16.47 -28.48 1.39
CA SER A 149 -16.30 -28.12 2.81
C SER A 149 -14.85 -27.88 3.21
N GLN A 150 -13.92 -28.56 2.55
CA GLN A 150 -12.48 -28.45 2.78
C GLN A 150 -11.82 -27.47 1.80
N LYS A 151 -12.57 -26.92 0.84
CA LYS A 151 -12.06 -26.11 -0.28
C LYS A 151 -10.88 -26.79 -0.99
N LYS A 152 -11.07 -28.09 -1.32
CA LYS A 152 -10.04 -28.94 -1.89
C LYS A 152 -10.55 -29.70 -3.13
N LEU A 153 -9.74 -29.71 -4.18
CA LEU A 153 -9.89 -30.56 -5.35
C LEU A 153 -8.81 -31.65 -5.32
N ILE A 154 -9.15 -32.88 -5.65
CA ILE A 154 -8.19 -33.99 -5.70
C ILE A 154 -8.26 -34.60 -7.10
N TYR A 155 -7.15 -34.53 -7.85
CA TYR A 155 -6.98 -35.18 -9.14
C TYR A 155 -6.52 -36.62 -8.92
N LYS A 156 -7.42 -37.60 -9.14
CA LYS A 156 -7.19 -39.01 -8.82
C LYS A 156 -6.02 -39.66 -9.56
N PRO A 157 -5.78 -39.39 -10.86
CA PRO A 157 -4.74 -40.10 -11.62
C PRO A 157 -3.34 -39.97 -11.03
N THR A 158 -2.94 -38.79 -10.55
CA THR A 158 -1.63 -38.52 -9.94
C THR A 158 -1.72 -38.29 -8.43
N ASN A 159 -2.92 -38.44 -7.85
CA ASN A 159 -3.19 -38.13 -6.45
C ASN A 159 -2.78 -36.70 -6.03
N SER A 160 -2.83 -35.76 -7.00
CA SER A 160 -2.49 -34.34 -6.83
C SER A 160 -3.66 -33.55 -6.27
N SER A 161 -3.41 -32.44 -5.62
CA SER A 161 -4.48 -31.64 -5.01
C SER A 161 -4.29 -30.14 -5.18
N TYR A 162 -5.42 -29.43 -5.37
CA TYR A 162 -5.52 -27.99 -5.22
C TYR A 162 -6.33 -27.67 -3.96
N GLN A 163 -5.77 -26.88 -3.06
CA GLN A 163 -6.41 -26.48 -1.81
C GLN A 163 -6.22 -25.00 -1.55
N VAL A 164 -7.22 -24.35 -0.96
CA VAL A 164 -7.16 -22.92 -0.64
C VAL A 164 -6.76 -22.72 0.81
N LEU A 165 -5.84 -21.77 1.02
CA LEU A 165 -5.34 -21.34 2.31
C LEU A 165 -5.67 -19.86 2.54
N SER A 166 -5.96 -19.48 3.78
CA SER A 166 -6.10 -18.10 4.23
C SER A 166 -4.94 -17.71 5.14
N ALA A 167 -4.76 -16.40 5.38
CA ALA A 167 -3.68 -15.86 6.21
C ALA A 167 -3.58 -16.48 7.62
N ASP A 168 -4.68 -17.01 8.17
CA ASP A 168 -4.72 -17.69 9.48
C ASP A 168 -3.87 -18.99 9.52
N VAL A 169 -3.46 -19.51 8.36
CA VAL A 169 -2.69 -20.75 8.23
C VAL A 169 -1.18 -20.51 8.23
N ALA A 170 -0.75 -19.26 8.28
CA ALA A 170 0.68 -18.84 8.20
C ALA A 170 1.60 -19.47 9.28
N ASN A 171 1.06 -20.17 10.27
CA ASN A 171 1.85 -20.83 11.33
C ASN A 171 2.12 -22.33 11.05
N LYS A 172 1.72 -22.87 9.89
CA LYS A 172 1.93 -24.28 9.53
C LYS A 172 3.13 -24.41 8.60
N HIS A 173 4.18 -25.07 9.08
CA HIS A 173 5.34 -25.48 8.29
C HIS A 173 5.16 -26.92 7.76
N GLY A 174 5.87 -27.28 6.70
CA GLY A 174 5.90 -28.63 6.14
C GLY A 174 5.11 -28.81 4.84
N PHE A 175 4.86 -27.72 4.10
CA PHE A 175 4.32 -27.78 2.75
C PHE A 175 5.39 -28.26 1.76
N ASN A 176 4.98 -29.09 0.79
CA ASN A 176 5.81 -29.52 -0.35
C ASN A 176 5.15 -29.01 -1.63
N THR A 177 5.25 -27.68 -1.85
CA THR A 177 4.48 -26.98 -2.85
C THR A 177 5.00 -27.24 -4.26
N HIS A 178 4.10 -27.66 -5.16
CA HIS A 178 4.35 -27.65 -6.61
C HIS A 178 3.83 -26.37 -7.26
N GLY A 179 2.74 -25.82 -6.72
CA GLY A 179 2.19 -24.56 -7.19
C GLY A 179 1.60 -23.71 -6.08
N VAL A 180 1.83 -22.41 -6.15
CA VAL A 180 1.18 -21.44 -5.27
C VAL A 180 0.58 -20.33 -6.12
N ILE A 181 -0.71 -20.08 -5.93
CA ILE A 181 -1.46 -19.04 -6.63
C ILE A 181 -1.81 -17.96 -5.61
N PHE A 182 -1.23 -16.79 -5.73
CA PHE A 182 -1.68 -15.60 -5.01
C PHE A 182 -2.57 -14.75 -5.92
N ASP A 183 -3.86 -14.68 -5.62
CA ASP A 183 -4.78 -13.71 -6.23
C ASP A 183 -4.89 -12.49 -5.33
N GLU A 184 -4.78 -11.29 -5.93
CA GLU A 184 -4.79 -9.98 -5.25
C GLU A 184 -3.74 -9.87 -4.13
N LEU A 185 -2.46 -10.14 -4.47
CA LEU A 185 -1.34 -10.10 -3.52
C LEU A 185 -1.25 -8.79 -2.73
N HIS A 186 -1.68 -7.65 -3.33
CA HIS A 186 -1.69 -6.34 -2.67
C HIS A 186 -2.60 -6.26 -1.44
N THR A 187 -3.52 -7.22 -1.26
CA THR A 187 -4.42 -7.26 -0.10
C THR A 187 -3.85 -8.02 1.09
N GLN A 188 -2.68 -8.65 0.96
CA GLN A 188 -2.08 -9.41 2.05
C GLN A 188 -1.75 -8.50 3.24
N PRO A 189 -2.22 -8.83 4.46
CA PRO A 189 -2.03 -7.98 5.63
C PRO A 189 -0.57 -7.91 6.11
N ASN A 190 0.23 -8.93 5.76
CA ASN A 190 1.66 -9.00 6.05
C ASN A 190 2.33 -10.07 5.17
N ARG A 191 3.66 -10.16 5.25
CA ARG A 191 4.46 -11.10 4.44
C ARG A 191 4.44 -12.56 4.87
N LYS A 192 3.90 -12.89 6.06
CA LYS A 192 4.04 -14.23 6.68
C LYS A 192 3.55 -15.37 5.79
N LEU A 193 2.34 -15.24 5.21
CA LEU A 193 1.81 -16.29 4.32
C LEU A 193 2.67 -16.43 3.06
N TYR A 194 3.09 -15.33 2.48
CA TYR A 194 3.97 -15.33 1.31
C TYR A 194 5.30 -16.05 1.62
N ASP A 195 5.96 -15.69 2.72
CA ASP A 195 7.23 -16.28 3.12
C ASP A 195 7.11 -17.80 3.35
N VAL A 196 6.10 -18.24 4.10
CA VAL A 196 5.86 -19.68 4.37
C VAL A 196 5.62 -20.46 3.07
N MET A 197 4.93 -19.87 2.10
CA MET A 197 4.56 -20.56 0.87
C MET A 197 5.62 -20.52 -0.23
N THR A 198 6.59 -19.61 -0.13
CA THR A 198 7.60 -19.41 -1.19
C THR A 198 9.04 -19.68 -0.73
N GLN A 199 9.32 -19.57 0.58
CA GLN A 199 10.67 -19.81 1.12
C GLN A 199 10.84 -21.30 1.51
N GLY A 200 11.49 -22.06 0.64
CA GLY A 200 11.85 -23.46 0.88
C GLY A 200 10.72 -24.46 0.70
N SER A 201 9.47 -24.04 0.57
CA SER A 201 8.33 -24.96 0.46
C SER A 201 8.31 -25.78 -0.84
N GLY A 202 8.93 -25.31 -1.89
CA GLY A 202 9.06 -25.96 -3.20
C GLY A 202 10.42 -26.60 -3.49
N ASP A 203 11.35 -26.60 -2.56
CA ASP A 203 12.75 -27.04 -2.79
C ASP A 203 12.88 -28.51 -3.18
N ALA A 204 11.92 -29.35 -2.75
CA ALA A 204 11.88 -30.75 -3.13
C ALA A 204 11.26 -31.01 -4.53
N ARG A 205 10.76 -29.97 -5.20
CA ARG A 205 10.14 -30.08 -6.52
C ARG A 205 11.09 -29.57 -7.60
N MET A 206 11.07 -30.22 -8.75
CA MET A 206 11.97 -29.88 -9.85
C MET A 206 11.56 -28.60 -10.60
N GLN A 207 10.26 -28.28 -10.60
CA GLN A 207 9.69 -27.15 -11.32
C GLN A 207 8.50 -26.50 -10.57
N PRO A 208 8.69 -26.05 -9.32
CA PRO A 208 7.62 -25.36 -8.61
C PRO A 208 7.27 -24.05 -9.33
N LEU A 209 6.02 -23.58 -9.21
CA LEU A 209 5.57 -22.31 -9.76
C LEU A 209 4.82 -21.49 -8.71
N TYR A 210 5.34 -20.30 -8.42
CA TYR A 210 4.69 -19.26 -7.62
C TYR A 210 4.06 -18.24 -8.57
N PHE A 211 2.75 -18.35 -8.78
CA PHE A 211 1.98 -17.49 -9.68
C PHE A 211 1.30 -16.38 -8.90
N LEU A 212 1.84 -15.17 -9.01
CA LEU A 212 1.42 -13.98 -8.27
C LEU A 212 0.67 -13.06 -9.23
N ILE A 213 -0.64 -12.94 -9.06
CA ILE A 213 -1.44 -12.06 -9.91
C ILE A 213 -2.16 -11.03 -9.05
N THR A 214 -2.02 -9.75 -9.41
CA THR A 214 -2.47 -8.66 -8.55
C THR A 214 -2.84 -7.41 -9.34
N THR A 215 -3.39 -6.45 -8.65
CA THR A 215 -3.50 -5.04 -9.05
C THR A 215 -2.53 -4.23 -8.19
N ALA A 216 -2.14 -3.03 -8.62
CA ALA A 216 -1.38 -2.09 -7.81
C ALA A 216 -2.09 -1.81 -6.47
N GLY A 217 -1.30 -1.68 -5.42
CA GLY A 217 -1.79 -1.37 -4.07
C GLY A 217 -1.64 0.10 -3.70
N ASN A 218 -1.79 0.37 -2.42
CA ASN A 218 -1.60 1.69 -1.81
C ASN A 218 -0.64 1.66 -0.62
N ASP A 219 -0.16 0.48 -0.24
CA ASP A 219 0.82 0.29 0.84
C ASP A 219 2.20 -0.03 0.25
N THR A 220 3.10 0.95 0.31
CA THR A 220 4.48 0.83 -0.18
C THR A 220 5.38 0.02 0.75
N ASN A 221 4.91 -0.39 1.94
CA ASN A 221 5.62 -1.29 2.86
C ASN A 221 5.15 -2.75 2.71
N SER A 222 4.19 -3.02 1.82
CA SER A 222 3.67 -4.36 1.61
C SER A 222 4.65 -5.26 0.85
N ILE A 223 4.53 -6.57 1.07
CA ILE A 223 5.27 -7.57 0.28
C ILE A 223 4.97 -7.44 -1.23
N CYS A 224 3.76 -7.03 -1.59
CA CYS A 224 3.40 -6.80 -3.00
C CYS A 224 4.22 -5.67 -3.62
N TYR A 225 4.43 -4.57 -2.90
CA TYR A 225 5.27 -3.47 -3.38
C TYR A 225 6.75 -3.86 -3.49
N GLU A 226 7.27 -4.64 -2.53
CA GLU A 226 8.64 -5.18 -2.59
C GLU A 226 8.86 -5.99 -3.88
N ILE A 227 7.89 -6.86 -4.24
CA ILE A 227 7.94 -7.65 -5.46
C ILE A 227 7.76 -6.79 -6.70
N HIS A 228 6.89 -5.77 -6.66
CA HIS A 228 6.75 -4.78 -7.72
C HIS A 228 8.08 -4.06 -8.01
N GLN A 229 8.79 -3.61 -6.96
CA GLN A 229 10.11 -2.98 -7.13
C GLN A 229 11.14 -3.97 -7.69
N LYS A 230 11.15 -5.22 -7.21
CA LYS A 230 11.99 -6.28 -7.79
C LYS A 230 11.71 -6.46 -9.28
N ALA A 231 10.44 -6.51 -9.68
CA ALA A 231 10.04 -6.65 -11.09
C ALA A 231 10.53 -5.47 -11.94
N LYS A 232 10.36 -4.22 -11.45
CA LYS A 232 10.88 -3.02 -12.12
C LYS A 232 12.40 -2.99 -12.23
N ASP A 233 13.11 -3.41 -11.19
CA ASP A 233 14.57 -3.50 -11.20
C ASP A 233 15.08 -4.51 -12.25
N ILE A 234 14.41 -5.67 -12.35
CA ILE A 234 14.74 -6.69 -13.36
C ILE A 234 14.43 -6.17 -14.77
N GLU A 235 13.31 -5.48 -14.94
CA GLU A 235 12.92 -4.90 -16.23
C GLU A 235 13.91 -3.85 -16.72
N LYS A 236 14.44 -3.02 -15.81
CA LYS A 236 15.46 -2.00 -16.09
C LYS A 236 16.87 -2.56 -16.19
N GLY A 237 17.08 -3.86 -15.87
CA GLY A 237 18.39 -4.50 -15.88
C GLY A 237 19.26 -4.19 -14.64
N ASN A 238 18.69 -3.58 -13.60
CA ASN A 238 19.37 -3.31 -12.34
C ASN A 238 19.56 -4.57 -11.49
N LYS A 239 18.70 -5.59 -11.69
CA LYS A 239 18.78 -6.90 -11.05
C LYS A 239 18.68 -8.01 -12.10
N ILE A 240 19.33 -9.14 -11.84
CA ILE A 240 19.29 -10.32 -12.70
C ILE A 240 18.71 -11.47 -11.87
N ASP A 241 17.56 -11.99 -12.28
CA ASP A 241 16.96 -13.21 -11.73
C ASP A 241 16.32 -13.99 -12.91
N PRO A 242 17.02 -14.97 -13.47
CA PRO A 242 16.51 -15.71 -14.63
C PRO A 242 15.31 -16.60 -14.30
N THR A 243 15.01 -16.82 -13.03
CA THR A 243 13.87 -17.63 -12.58
C THR A 243 12.60 -16.81 -12.34
N PHE A 244 12.71 -15.50 -12.46
CA PHE A 244 11.63 -14.56 -12.22
C PHE A 244 11.06 -14.02 -13.54
N TYR A 245 9.79 -14.28 -13.77
CA TYR A 245 9.02 -13.71 -14.88
C TYR A 245 8.17 -12.57 -14.37
N SER A 246 8.14 -11.45 -15.06
CA SER A 246 7.28 -10.31 -14.68
C SER A 246 6.61 -9.65 -15.86
N VAL A 247 5.35 -9.26 -15.65
CA VAL A 247 4.60 -8.41 -16.59
C VAL A 247 3.80 -7.39 -15.75
N ILE A 248 4.01 -6.11 -16.05
CA ILE A 248 3.30 -5.01 -15.42
C ILE A 248 2.55 -4.23 -16.51
N TYR A 249 1.23 -4.28 -16.47
CA TYR A 249 0.36 -3.47 -17.30
C TYR A 249 -0.15 -2.28 -16.47
N GLY A 250 0.25 -1.08 -16.81
CA GLY A 250 -0.12 0.11 -16.08
C GLY A 250 0.29 1.39 -16.80
N ALA A 251 -0.15 2.52 -16.26
CA ALA A 251 0.29 3.83 -16.66
C ALA A 251 1.41 4.33 -15.75
N ASP A 252 2.37 5.08 -16.29
CA ASP A 252 3.37 5.78 -15.49
C ASP A 252 2.75 6.98 -14.76
N GLU A 253 3.32 7.37 -13.61
CA GLU A 253 2.80 8.48 -12.81
C GLU A 253 2.76 9.82 -13.56
N SER A 254 3.69 10.02 -14.51
CA SER A 254 3.81 11.22 -15.32
C SER A 254 2.87 11.27 -16.53
N GLU A 255 2.19 10.16 -16.86
CA GLU A 255 1.27 10.10 -17.99
C GLU A 255 -0.08 10.75 -17.65
N ASP A 256 -0.69 11.39 -18.65
CA ASP A 256 -2.02 11.97 -18.52
C ASP A 256 -3.07 10.85 -18.32
N TRP A 257 -3.56 10.74 -17.10
CA TRP A 257 -4.53 9.73 -16.71
C TRP A 257 -5.90 9.87 -17.40
N THR A 258 -6.15 11.01 -18.06
CA THR A 258 -7.40 11.29 -18.79
C THR A 258 -7.31 10.88 -20.27
N ASP A 259 -6.10 10.58 -20.79
CA ASP A 259 -5.91 10.19 -22.20
C ASP A 259 -6.36 8.73 -22.46
N PRO A 260 -7.31 8.49 -23.39
CA PRO A 260 -7.71 7.14 -23.80
C PRO A 260 -6.57 6.25 -24.30
N LYS A 261 -5.46 6.81 -24.80
CA LYS A 261 -4.28 6.04 -25.20
C LYS A 261 -3.61 5.42 -23.98
N VAL A 262 -3.53 6.16 -22.88
CA VAL A 262 -3.00 5.67 -21.59
C VAL A 262 -3.90 4.58 -21.03
N TRP A 263 -5.21 4.70 -21.16
CA TRP A 263 -6.14 3.63 -20.74
C TRP A 263 -5.90 2.33 -21.51
N ARG A 264 -5.66 2.40 -22.84
CA ARG A 264 -5.37 1.22 -23.69
C ARG A 264 -4.03 0.59 -23.35
N LYS A 265 -3.01 1.39 -23.06
CA LYS A 265 -1.70 0.91 -22.58
C LYS A 265 -1.85 0.12 -21.28
N ALA A 266 -2.61 0.65 -20.32
CA ALA A 266 -2.80 0.03 -19.01
C ALA A 266 -3.74 -1.18 -19.04
N ASN A 267 -4.72 -1.22 -19.95
CA ASN A 267 -5.78 -2.23 -19.99
C ASN A 267 -5.71 -3.06 -21.28
N PRO A 268 -4.91 -4.14 -21.33
CA PRO A 268 -4.77 -4.95 -22.53
C PRO A 268 -6.05 -5.69 -22.96
N SER A 269 -7.06 -5.77 -22.08
CA SER A 269 -8.39 -6.32 -22.38
C SER A 269 -9.45 -5.24 -22.69
N LEU A 270 -9.04 -3.97 -22.90
CA LEU A 270 -9.98 -2.90 -23.21
C LEU A 270 -10.70 -3.17 -24.56
N GLY A 271 -12.01 -3.09 -24.54
CA GLY A 271 -12.86 -3.44 -25.68
C GLY A 271 -13.23 -4.93 -25.76
N ILE A 272 -12.64 -5.80 -24.91
CA ILE A 272 -12.94 -7.25 -24.84
C ILE A 272 -13.68 -7.57 -23.53
N THR A 273 -13.01 -7.51 -22.40
CA THR A 273 -13.60 -7.75 -21.06
C THR A 273 -13.95 -6.46 -20.33
N VAL A 274 -13.31 -5.35 -20.69
CA VAL A 274 -13.53 -4.02 -20.14
C VAL A 274 -14.07 -3.12 -21.21
N ALA A 275 -15.30 -2.62 -21.03
CA ALA A 275 -15.92 -1.68 -21.94
C ALA A 275 -15.29 -0.28 -21.78
N GLU A 276 -14.90 0.36 -22.89
CA GLU A 276 -14.23 1.66 -22.90
C GLU A 276 -15.13 2.78 -22.34
N ASP A 277 -16.43 2.74 -22.61
CA ASP A 277 -17.41 3.67 -22.09
C ASP A 277 -17.47 3.70 -20.57
N LYS A 278 -17.30 2.53 -19.91
CA LYS A 278 -17.24 2.43 -18.44
C LYS A 278 -15.95 3.03 -17.86
N VAL A 279 -14.84 2.93 -18.58
CA VAL A 279 -13.59 3.56 -18.15
C VAL A 279 -13.72 5.08 -18.31
N ARG A 280 -14.30 5.54 -19.40
CA ARG A 280 -14.58 6.96 -19.67
C ARG A 280 -15.47 7.58 -18.59
N ALA A 281 -16.60 6.97 -18.29
CA ALA A 281 -17.51 7.45 -17.26
C ALA A 281 -16.84 7.50 -15.87
N ALA A 282 -16.02 6.50 -15.54
CA ALA A 282 -15.25 6.51 -14.29
C ALA A 282 -14.18 7.62 -14.25
N CYS A 283 -13.55 7.95 -15.40
CA CYS A 283 -12.61 9.06 -15.51
C CYS A 283 -13.32 10.41 -15.34
N GLU A 284 -14.45 10.61 -16.02
CA GLU A 284 -15.25 11.83 -15.90
C GLU A 284 -15.75 12.05 -14.46
N SER A 285 -16.16 10.99 -13.77
CA SER A 285 -16.50 11.06 -12.34
C SER A 285 -15.32 11.47 -11.48
N ALA A 286 -14.14 10.87 -11.73
CA ALA A 286 -12.92 11.17 -10.98
C ALA A 286 -12.39 12.61 -11.22
N GLN A 287 -12.62 13.18 -12.41
CA GLN A 287 -12.31 14.59 -12.69
C GLN A 287 -13.20 15.55 -11.89
N GLN A 288 -14.45 15.18 -11.65
CA GLN A 288 -15.39 15.98 -10.87
C GLN A 288 -15.21 15.79 -9.35
N ASN A 289 -14.73 14.62 -8.94
CA ASN A 289 -14.59 14.21 -7.54
C ASN A 289 -13.13 13.84 -7.22
N PRO A 290 -12.31 14.75 -6.70
CA PRO A 290 -10.89 14.47 -6.41
C PRO A 290 -10.64 13.24 -5.52
N GLY A 291 -11.59 12.87 -4.65
CA GLY A 291 -11.52 11.66 -3.84
C GLY A 291 -11.58 10.35 -4.64
N GLU A 292 -12.08 10.38 -5.87
CA GLU A 292 -12.19 9.21 -6.77
C GLU A 292 -10.97 9.06 -7.69
N GLU A 293 -10.15 10.09 -7.85
CA GLU A 293 -8.99 10.06 -8.74
C GLU A 293 -8.01 8.95 -8.37
N ASN A 294 -7.65 8.84 -7.09
CA ASN A 294 -6.74 7.78 -6.63
C ASN A 294 -7.32 6.37 -6.89
N ALA A 295 -8.63 6.20 -6.67
CA ALA A 295 -9.29 4.93 -6.98
C ALA A 295 -9.29 4.63 -8.47
N PHE A 296 -9.50 5.63 -9.34
CA PHE A 296 -9.40 5.48 -10.78
C PHE A 296 -7.97 5.11 -11.21
N ARG A 297 -6.97 5.85 -10.75
CA ARG A 297 -5.55 5.60 -11.04
C ARG A 297 -5.14 4.20 -10.60
N GLN A 298 -5.47 3.78 -9.38
CA GLN A 298 -5.15 2.45 -8.86
C GLN A 298 -5.88 1.34 -9.63
N LEU A 299 -7.20 1.43 -9.74
CA LEU A 299 -8.02 0.30 -10.19
C LEU A 299 -8.16 0.20 -11.72
N ARG A 300 -8.04 1.33 -12.45
CA ARG A 300 -8.17 1.40 -13.90
C ARG A 300 -6.84 1.57 -14.63
N LEU A 301 -5.87 2.24 -14.00
CA LEU A 301 -4.56 2.48 -14.61
C LEU A 301 -3.44 1.69 -13.96
N ASN A 302 -3.73 0.94 -12.89
CA ASN A 302 -2.76 0.11 -12.18
C ASN A 302 -1.55 0.93 -11.67
N GLN A 303 -1.81 2.15 -11.24
CA GLN A 303 -0.80 3.00 -10.61
C GLN A 303 -0.76 2.74 -9.11
N TRP A 304 0.44 2.65 -8.55
CA TRP A 304 0.63 2.64 -7.10
C TRP A 304 0.32 4.04 -6.56
N VAL A 305 -0.70 4.13 -5.72
CA VAL A 305 -1.13 5.39 -5.10
C VAL A 305 -0.84 5.33 -3.61
N LYS A 306 -0.25 6.39 -3.07
CA LYS A 306 0.12 6.43 -1.63
C LYS A 306 -1.08 6.36 -0.70
N GLN A 307 -2.29 6.73 -1.19
CA GLN A 307 -3.53 6.67 -0.41
C GLN A 307 -4.76 6.40 -1.28
N SER A 308 -5.72 5.66 -0.73
CA SER A 308 -7.03 5.50 -1.36
C SER A 308 -7.89 6.78 -1.35
N ILE A 309 -7.73 7.63 -0.35
CA ILE A 309 -8.41 8.94 -0.22
C ILE A 309 -7.44 9.92 0.45
N ARG A 310 -7.04 10.98 -0.25
CA ARG A 310 -6.29 12.10 0.35
C ARG A 310 -7.24 12.95 1.18
N TRP A 311 -6.87 13.18 2.44
CA TRP A 311 -7.61 14.11 3.29
C TRP A 311 -7.34 15.57 2.91
N MET A 312 -6.05 15.94 2.84
CA MET A 312 -5.65 17.32 2.56
C MET A 312 -5.36 17.51 1.06
N PRO A 313 -6.00 18.49 0.40
CA PRO A 313 -5.61 18.88 -0.96
C PRO A 313 -4.21 19.51 -0.94
N MET A 314 -3.18 18.75 -1.33
CA MET A 314 -1.78 19.17 -1.22
C MET A 314 -1.46 20.45 -2.00
N GLU A 315 -2.15 20.70 -3.11
CA GLU A 315 -2.04 21.98 -3.84
C GLU A 315 -2.43 23.20 -2.97
N LYS A 316 -3.47 23.02 -2.13
CA LYS A 316 -3.90 24.10 -1.20
C LYS A 316 -2.93 24.22 -0.02
N TRP A 317 -2.45 23.07 0.49
CA TRP A 317 -1.41 23.04 1.51
C TRP A 317 -0.14 23.75 1.05
N ASP A 318 0.36 23.45 -0.15
CA ASP A 318 1.58 24.04 -0.70
C ASP A 318 1.47 25.57 -0.88
N LEU A 319 0.26 26.09 -1.13
CA LEU A 319 0.01 27.54 -1.17
C LEU A 319 0.17 28.22 0.19
N CYS A 320 0.10 27.48 1.29
CA CYS A 320 0.34 27.97 2.65
C CYS A 320 1.82 27.88 3.07
N GLY A 321 2.72 27.51 2.14
CA GLY A 321 4.16 27.37 2.36
C GLY A 321 4.97 28.67 2.36
N GLY A 322 4.33 29.81 2.59
CA GLY A 322 4.99 31.14 2.64
C GLY A 322 6.16 31.15 3.62
N LYS A 323 7.25 31.86 3.29
CA LYS A 323 8.45 31.97 4.13
C LYS A 323 8.09 32.53 5.51
N ILE A 324 8.65 31.92 6.54
CA ILE A 324 8.56 32.37 7.94
C ILE A 324 9.89 32.98 8.32
N ILE A 325 9.86 34.15 8.95
CA ILE A 325 11.02 34.84 9.51
C ILE A 325 10.89 34.72 11.03
N GLU A 326 11.69 33.83 11.63
CA GLU A 326 11.55 33.51 13.06
C GLU A 326 11.82 34.73 13.98
N GLU A 327 12.67 35.65 13.55
CA GLU A 327 12.98 36.88 14.27
C GLU A 327 11.74 37.78 14.46
N GLU A 328 10.77 37.72 13.54
CA GLU A 328 9.51 38.47 13.63
C GLU A 328 8.53 37.82 14.63
N LEU A 329 8.81 36.60 15.07
CA LEU A 329 7.99 35.87 16.03
C LEU A 329 8.52 35.97 17.47
N GLU A 330 9.66 36.63 17.69
CA GLU A 330 10.25 36.78 19.03
C GLU A 330 9.30 37.47 20.00
N GLY A 331 9.14 36.84 21.18
CA GLY A 331 8.22 37.30 22.22
C GLY A 331 6.73 37.08 21.94
N ARG A 332 6.34 36.63 20.74
CA ARG A 332 4.92 36.36 20.41
C ARG A 332 4.38 35.18 21.23
N VAL A 333 3.11 35.27 21.58
CA VAL A 333 2.38 34.18 22.18
C VAL A 333 2.24 33.03 21.20
N CYS A 334 2.57 31.81 21.67
CA CYS A 334 2.38 30.59 20.91
C CYS A 334 2.00 29.39 21.81
N TYR A 335 1.59 28.32 21.18
CA TYR A 335 1.17 27.09 21.82
C TYR A 335 1.93 25.92 21.24
N GLY A 336 2.41 25.02 22.11
CA GLY A 336 3.14 23.82 21.73
C GLY A 336 2.24 22.59 21.61
N GLY A 337 2.60 21.69 20.71
CA GLY A 337 2.07 20.33 20.66
C GLY A 337 3.20 19.34 20.56
N LEU A 338 3.19 18.32 21.41
CA LEU A 338 4.28 17.34 21.54
C LEU A 338 3.76 15.93 21.29
N ASP A 339 4.26 15.29 20.25
CA ASP A 339 3.99 13.88 19.91
C ASP A 339 5.30 13.09 20.03
N LEU A 340 5.39 12.27 21.06
CA LEU A 340 6.61 11.54 21.43
C LEU A 340 6.64 10.14 20.85
N SER A 341 7.79 9.74 20.38
CA SER A 341 8.12 8.36 20.00
C SER A 341 9.37 7.89 20.72
N SER A 342 9.40 6.63 21.11
CA SER A 342 10.57 6.05 21.78
C SER A 342 11.53 5.36 20.81
N THR A 343 11.06 4.64 19.80
CA THR A 343 11.90 3.72 19.00
C THR A 343 11.67 3.72 17.50
N THR A 344 10.42 3.75 17.01
CA THR A 344 10.11 3.50 15.60
C THR A 344 9.58 4.70 14.85
N ASP A 345 8.88 5.61 15.52
CA ASP A 345 8.28 6.79 14.91
C ASP A 345 9.21 8.02 15.02
N ILE A 346 8.76 9.14 14.48
CA ILE A 346 9.46 10.43 14.59
C ILE A 346 8.91 11.14 15.82
N THR A 347 9.77 11.71 16.66
CA THR A 347 9.33 12.64 17.68
C THR A 347 9.12 14.01 17.04
N ALA A 348 7.97 14.60 17.29
CA ALA A 348 7.59 15.89 16.73
C ALA A 348 7.16 16.87 17.82
N PHE A 349 7.63 18.11 17.70
CA PHE A 349 7.16 19.25 18.47
C PHE A 349 6.76 20.35 17.49
N SER A 350 5.57 20.93 17.65
CA SER A 350 5.08 21.98 16.77
C SER A 350 4.64 23.17 17.59
N LEU A 351 5.08 24.37 17.22
CA LEU A 351 4.57 25.64 17.76
C LEU A 351 3.55 26.21 16.78
N VAL A 352 2.43 26.67 17.31
CA VAL A 352 1.39 27.41 16.58
C VAL A 352 1.23 28.80 17.18
N PHE A 353 1.43 29.81 16.37
CA PHE A 353 1.25 31.22 16.71
C PHE A 353 -0.11 31.66 16.18
N PRO A 354 -1.04 32.09 17.04
CA PRO A 354 -2.29 32.68 16.60
C PRO A 354 -2.06 34.06 15.95
N PRO A 355 -2.98 34.50 15.08
CA PRO A 355 -2.89 35.82 14.47
C PRO A 355 -2.96 36.93 15.53
N ILE A 356 -2.30 38.06 15.26
CA ILE A 356 -2.30 39.26 16.10
C ILE A 356 -2.73 40.48 15.26
N ASP A 357 -3.37 41.42 15.89
CA ASP A 357 -3.83 42.67 15.29
C ASP A 357 -4.65 42.45 14.00
N ASP A 358 -4.16 42.98 12.86
CA ASP A 358 -4.80 42.84 11.54
C ASP A 358 -4.36 41.57 10.77
N GLU A 359 -3.57 40.67 11.39
CA GLU A 359 -3.18 39.41 10.75
C GLU A 359 -4.37 38.43 10.76
N GLU A 360 -4.46 37.59 9.72
CA GLU A 360 -5.46 36.53 9.66
C GLU A 360 -4.84 35.12 9.67
N GLU A 361 -3.51 35.03 9.59
CA GLU A 361 -2.80 33.76 9.41
C GLU A 361 -2.28 33.18 10.73
N TYR A 362 -2.53 31.88 10.94
CA TYR A 362 -1.82 31.10 11.94
C TYR A 362 -0.45 30.69 11.39
N ILE A 363 0.60 30.80 12.20
CA ILE A 363 1.95 30.42 11.80
C ILE A 363 2.34 29.12 12.52
N VAL A 364 2.94 28.17 11.79
CA VAL A 364 3.32 26.85 12.31
C VAL A 364 4.83 26.66 12.17
N LEU A 365 5.53 26.41 13.28
CA LEU A 365 6.94 26.03 13.32
C LEU A 365 7.08 24.59 13.84
N PRO A 366 7.33 23.61 12.97
CA PRO A 366 7.53 22.21 13.39
C PRO A 366 9.00 21.86 13.59
N TYR A 367 9.29 20.99 14.55
CA TYR A 367 10.61 20.44 14.86
C TYR A 367 10.53 18.92 14.98
N PHE A 368 11.59 18.21 14.53
CA PHE A 368 11.57 16.75 14.41
C PHE A 368 12.87 16.13 14.89
N TRP A 369 12.78 14.96 15.56
CA TRP A 369 13.92 14.18 16.06
C TRP A 369 13.78 12.70 15.78
N ILE A 370 14.92 12.06 15.49
CA ILE A 370 15.09 10.61 15.43
C ILE A 370 16.42 10.22 16.10
N PRO A 371 16.60 8.93 16.50
CA PRO A 371 17.87 8.43 16.96
C PRO A 371 18.91 8.39 15.82
N GLU A 372 20.14 8.82 16.10
CA GLU A 372 21.23 8.91 15.11
C GLU A 372 21.62 7.53 14.55
N ASP A 373 21.81 6.54 15.43
CA ASP A 373 22.24 5.19 15.03
C ASP A 373 21.26 4.47 14.10
N THR A 374 20.00 4.91 14.05
CA THR A 374 18.95 4.30 13.22
C THR A 374 18.73 5.03 11.89
N LEU A 375 19.41 6.15 11.62
CA LEU A 375 19.18 7.00 10.44
C LEU A 375 19.29 6.21 9.13
N ASP A 376 20.45 5.59 8.88
CA ASP A 376 20.71 4.84 7.64
C ASP A 376 19.77 3.65 7.46
N LEU A 377 19.43 2.99 8.56
CA LEU A 377 18.51 1.86 8.54
C LEU A 377 17.10 2.32 8.17
N ARG A 378 16.67 3.47 8.70
CA ARG A 378 15.36 4.07 8.39
C ARG A 378 15.29 4.52 6.92
N VAL A 379 16.33 5.17 6.38
CA VAL A 379 16.38 5.54 4.96
C VAL A 379 16.18 4.32 4.07
N LYS A 380 16.86 3.20 4.38
CA LYS A 380 16.74 1.95 3.61
C LYS A 380 15.39 1.25 3.77
N ARG A 381 14.84 1.26 4.98
CA ARG A 381 13.59 0.57 5.31
C ARG A 381 12.36 1.34 4.79
N ASP A 382 12.31 2.65 5.05
CA ASP A 382 11.14 3.48 4.81
C ASP A 382 11.19 4.14 3.43
N HIS A 383 12.33 4.08 2.72
CA HIS A 383 12.58 4.76 1.44
C HIS A 383 12.33 6.28 1.49
N VAL A 384 12.56 6.88 2.66
CA VAL A 384 12.37 8.30 2.97
C VAL A 384 13.73 8.97 3.14
N PRO A 385 13.96 10.19 2.59
CA PRO A 385 15.28 10.84 2.58
C PRO A 385 15.60 11.53 3.92
N TYR A 386 15.57 10.80 5.02
CA TYR A 386 15.87 11.34 6.36
C TYR A 386 17.28 11.94 6.46
N ASP A 387 18.26 11.34 5.78
CA ASP A 387 19.63 11.81 5.70
C ASP A 387 19.76 13.16 4.98
N ILE A 388 18.94 13.39 3.97
CA ILE A 388 18.88 14.69 3.26
C ILE A 388 18.27 15.74 4.18
N TRP A 389 17.17 15.42 4.84
CA TRP A 389 16.52 16.35 5.77
C TRP A 389 17.37 16.70 6.98
N GLN A 390 18.16 15.74 7.48
CA GLN A 390 19.13 15.99 8.54
C GLN A 390 20.23 16.97 8.08
N ARG A 391 20.82 16.73 6.90
CA ARG A 391 21.85 17.63 6.33
C ARG A 391 21.34 19.03 6.04
N GLN A 392 20.05 19.16 5.72
CA GLN A 392 19.39 20.45 5.46
C GLN A 392 18.92 21.15 6.76
N GLY A 393 19.04 20.51 7.92
CA GLY A 393 18.63 21.05 9.22
C GLY A 393 17.14 20.93 9.54
N TYR A 394 16.35 20.23 8.72
CA TYR A 394 14.93 19.99 8.99
C TYR A 394 14.68 18.84 9.97
N LEU A 395 15.64 17.94 10.14
CA LEU A 395 15.57 16.80 11.05
C LEU A 395 16.77 16.87 12.00
N GLN A 396 16.53 16.74 13.29
CA GLN A 396 17.58 16.66 14.29
C GLN A 396 17.79 15.20 14.71
N THR A 397 19.01 14.84 15.11
CA THR A 397 19.33 13.51 15.64
C THR A 397 19.71 13.61 17.11
N THR A 398 19.35 12.58 17.88
CA THR A 398 19.85 12.38 19.24
C THR A 398 20.79 11.18 19.27
N GLU A 399 21.83 11.21 20.10
CA GLU A 399 22.78 10.12 20.21
C GLU A 399 22.11 8.78 20.59
N GLY A 400 22.61 7.68 20.03
CA GLY A 400 22.17 6.32 20.34
C GLY A 400 20.98 5.80 19.54
N ASN A 401 20.40 4.69 20.01
CA ASN A 401 19.35 3.93 19.32
C ASN A 401 17.92 4.36 19.69
N VAL A 402 17.75 5.22 20.68
CA VAL A 402 16.46 5.74 21.17
C VAL A 402 16.52 7.26 21.25
N VAL A 403 15.36 7.90 21.15
CA VAL A 403 15.28 9.36 21.29
C VAL A 403 15.54 9.76 22.75
N HIS A 404 16.56 10.57 22.98
CA HIS A 404 16.87 11.13 24.29
C HIS A 404 16.03 12.39 24.55
N TYR A 405 15.02 12.28 25.38
CA TYR A 405 14.09 13.37 25.69
C TYR A 405 14.76 14.61 26.32
N GLY A 406 15.86 14.43 27.05
CA GLY A 406 16.61 15.56 27.59
C GLY A 406 17.15 16.56 26.55
N TYR A 407 17.41 16.12 25.32
CA TYR A 407 17.76 17.03 24.22
C TYR A 407 16.54 17.87 23.79
N ILE A 408 15.38 17.23 23.74
CA ILE A 408 14.12 17.89 23.36
C ILE A 408 13.72 18.89 24.44
N GLU A 409 13.82 18.53 25.71
CA GLU A 409 13.53 19.39 26.85
C GLU A 409 14.38 20.69 26.80
N LYS A 410 15.69 20.55 26.61
CA LYS A 410 16.61 21.71 26.45
C LYS A 410 16.31 22.54 25.20
N PHE A 411 15.86 21.91 24.15
CA PHE A 411 15.46 22.62 22.93
C PHE A 411 14.19 23.44 23.16
N ILE A 412 13.20 22.86 23.85
CA ILE A 412 11.96 23.57 24.24
C ILE A 412 12.27 24.70 25.19
N GLU A 413 13.18 24.52 26.15
CA GLU A 413 13.64 25.56 27.06
C GLU A 413 14.19 26.78 26.29
N LYS A 414 15.07 26.55 25.30
CA LYS A 414 15.60 27.61 24.43
C LYS A 414 14.52 28.30 23.60
N LEU A 415 13.52 27.54 23.14
CA LEU A 415 12.38 28.13 22.43
C LEU A 415 11.53 29.00 23.36
N GLY A 416 11.42 28.62 24.64
CA GLY A 416 10.74 29.43 25.67
C GLY A 416 11.46 30.73 26.02
N GLU A 417 12.79 30.78 25.82
CA GLU A 417 13.54 32.05 25.92
C GLU A 417 13.26 32.99 24.73
N LYS A 418 12.97 32.41 23.56
CA LYS A 418 12.73 33.16 22.31
C LYS A 418 11.27 33.55 22.11
N PHE A 419 10.35 32.64 22.45
CA PHE A 419 8.91 32.77 22.22
C PHE A 419 8.12 32.66 23.52
N ASN A 420 6.95 33.30 23.60
CA ASN A 420 6.06 33.18 24.76
C ASN A 420 5.17 31.92 24.64
N ILE A 421 5.72 30.76 25.01
CA ILE A 421 4.99 29.48 24.97
C ILE A 421 4.04 29.41 26.16
N ARG A 422 2.74 29.60 25.92
CA ARG A 422 1.71 29.62 26.98
C ARG A 422 1.37 28.23 27.51
N GLU A 423 1.16 27.28 26.62
CA GLU A 423 0.81 25.92 26.95
C GLU A 423 1.42 24.93 25.95
N ILE A 424 1.73 23.72 26.43
CA ILE A 424 2.22 22.62 25.62
C ILE A 424 1.22 21.46 25.76
N ALA A 425 0.50 21.13 24.69
CA ALA A 425 -0.37 19.97 24.63
C ALA A 425 0.45 18.71 24.37
N PHE A 426 0.17 17.61 25.08
CA PHE A 426 0.86 16.35 24.93
C PHE A 426 -0.09 15.15 25.03
N ASP A 427 0.29 14.01 24.41
CA ASP A 427 -0.48 12.78 24.57
C ASP A 427 -0.31 12.20 25.98
N ARG A 428 -1.42 11.81 26.59
CA ARG A 428 -1.49 11.29 27.97
C ARG A 428 -0.66 10.04 28.23
N TRP A 429 -0.28 9.30 27.19
CA TRP A 429 0.34 7.99 27.32
C TRP A 429 1.84 8.07 27.06
N GLY A 430 2.66 7.92 28.09
CA GLY A 430 4.09 7.64 27.98
C GLY A 430 5.08 8.75 28.29
N ALA A 431 4.66 9.93 28.76
CA ALA A 431 5.55 11.08 28.92
C ALA A 431 5.66 11.65 30.36
N VAL A 432 5.36 10.88 31.38
CA VAL A 432 5.25 11.40 32.77
C VAL A 432 6.51 12.16 33.22
N GLN A 433 7.70 11.62 32.96
CA GLN A 433 8.95 12.27 33.37
C GLN A 433 9.20 13.57 32.61
N MET A 434 8.98 13.58 31.31
CA MET A 434 9.17 14.78 30.48
C MET A 434 8.19 15.90 30.84
N VAL A 435 6.94 15.54 31.16
CA VAL A 435 5.95 16.50 31.65
C VAL A 435 6.43 17.16 32.93
N GLN A 436 6.87 16.38 33.93
CA GLN A 436 7.41 16.91 35.18
C GLN A 436 8.63 17.81 34.95
N ASN A 437 9.51 17.45 34.03
CA ASN A 437 10.68 18.25 33.70
C ASN A 437 10.28 19.60 33.07
N LEU A 438 9.35 19.60 32.11
CA LEU A 438 8.84 20.82 31.49
C LEU A 438 8.10 21.73 32.46
N GLU A 439 7.28 21.14 33.36
CA GLU A 439 6.63 21.89 34.45
C GLU A 439 7.64 22.53 35.40
N ASN A 440 8.70 21.81 35.76
CA ASN A 440 9.80 22.33 36.58
C ASN A 440 10.59 23.47 35.89
N MET A 441 10.62 23.50 34.55
CA MET A 441 11.14 24.59 33.76
C MET A 441 10.19 25.80 33.62
N GLY A 442 8.98 25.70 34.20
CA GLY A 442 7.99 26.76 34.20
C GLY A 442 6.96 26.74 33.07
N PHE A 443 6.94 25.67 32.25
CA PHE A 443 5.95 25.53 31.21
C PHE A 443 4.62 24.97 31.76
N THR A 444 3.50 25.45 31.20
CA THR A 444 2.18 24.85 31.46
C THR A 444 1.96 23.71 30.48
N VAL A 445 1.87 22.48 31.01
CA VAL A 445 1.70 21.27 30.18
C VAL A 445 0.27 20.75 30.31
N VAL A 446 -0.42 20.55 29.16
CA VAL A 446 -1.84 20.21 29.13
C VAL A 446 -2.04 18.84 28.49
N PRO A 447 -2.65 17.87 29.19
CA PRO A 447 -2.93 16.56 28.61
C PRO A 447 -3.98 16.65 27.51
N PHE A 448 -3.68 16.04 26.35
CA PHE A 448 -4.55 16.02 25.19
C PHE A 448 -4.97 14.58 24.83
N GLY A 449 -6.25 14.36 24.56
CA GLY A 449 -6.75 13.04 24.17
C GLY A 449 -6.73 12.85 22.66
N GLN A 450 -6.22 11.73 22.18
CA GLN A 450 -6.24 11.39 20.75
C GLN A 450 -7.56 10.71 20.30
N GLY A 451 -8.65 10.90 21.06
CA GLY A 451 -10.00 10.47 20.71
C GLY A 451 -10.70 11.44 19.74
N PHE A 452 -11.83 11.01 19.18
CA PHE A 452 -12.63 11.86 18.28
C PHE A 452 -13.07 13.18 18.92
N LYS A 453 -13.35 13.16 20.23
CA LYS A 453 -13.82 14.34 20.96
C LYS A 453 -12.80 15.49 20.93
N ASP A 454 -11.53 15.17 21.18
CA ASP A 454 -10.49 16.19 21.32
C ASP A 454 -9.86 16.49 19.95
N MET A 455 -9.67 15.47 19.11
CA MET A 455 -9.01 15.62 17.79
C MET A 455 -9.92 16.25 16.72
N SER A 456 -11.23 16.00 16.73
CA SER A 456 -12.09 16.38 15.60
C SER A 456 -12.20 17.90 15.38
N PRO A 457 -12.40 18.75 16.39
CA PRO A 457 -12.49 20.20 16.16
C PRO A 457 -11.23 20.79 15.54
N PRO A 458 -10.02 20.60 16.09
CA PRO A 458 -8.79 21.18 15.51
C PRO A 458 -8.40 20.54 14.18
N THR A 459 -8.74 19.26 13.92
CA THR A 459 -8.50 18.64 12.62
C THR A 459 -9.36 19.28 11.53
N LYS A 460 -10.64 19.54 11.82
CA LYS A 460 -11.53 20.26 10.88
C LYS A 460 -11.07 21.69 10.66
N GLU A 461 -10.63 22.37 11.71
CA GLU A 461 -10.15 23.74 11.61
C GLU A 461 -8.84 23.83 10.81
N LEU A 462 -7.90 22.89 10.97
CA LEU A 462 -6.67 22.82 10.17
C LEU A 462 -6.99 22.74 8.67
N MET A 463 -7.96 21.90 8.27
CA MET A 463 -8.44 21.83 6.89
C MET A 463 -9.02 23.17 6.43
N LYS A 464 -9.89 23.78 7.24
CA LYS A 464 -10.53 25.06 6.91
C LYS A 464 -9.49 26.18 6.74
N LEU A 465 -8.57 26.34 7.69
CA LEU A 465 -7.48 27.33 7.59
C LEU A 465 -6.61 27.15 6.35
N THR A 466 -6.33 25.90 5.98
CA THR A 466 -5.60 25.60 4.74
C THR A 466 -6.40 26.01 3.50
N LEU A 467 -7.69 25.68 3.44
CA LEU A 467 -8.55 26.03 2.30
C LEU A 467 -8.74 27.56 2.15
N GLU A 468 -8.83 28.26 3.28
CA GLU A 468 -8.97 29.71 3.33
C GLU A 468 -7.62 30.46 3.18
N LYS A 469 -6.49 29.72 3.12
CA LYS A 469 -5.13 30.28 3.10
C LYS A 469 -4.80 31.16 4.32
N LYS A 470 -5.36 30.78 5.48
CA LYS A 470 -5.14 31.41 6.79
C LYS A 470 -4.15 30.63 7.65
N LEU A 471 -3.26 29.88 7.00
CA LEU A 471 -2.19 29.11 7.62
C LEU A 471 -0.87 29.41 6.89
N ARG A 472 0.24 29.49 7.64
CA ARG A 472 1.60 29.62 7.10
C ARG A 472 2.52 28.63 7.81
N HIS A 473 3.07 27.66 7.06
CA HIS A 473 3.90 26.58 7.62
C HIS A 473 5.34 26.53 7.05
N GLY A 474 5.77 27.58 6.36
CA GLY A 474 7.15 27.71 5.90
C GLY A 474 7.60 26.72 4.82
N GLY A 475 6.71 25.90 4.28
CA GLY A 475 7.06 24.86 3.31
C GLY A 475 7.93 23.72 3.90
N HIS A 476 7.87 23.48 5.21
CA HIS A 476 8.71 22.49 5.89
C HIS A 476 8.53 21.09 5.28
N PRO A 477 9.60 20.44 4.73
CA PRO A 477 9.47 19.24 3.92
C PRO A 477 8.95 18.02 4.70
N ILE A 478 9.34 17.85 5.97
CA ILE A 478 8.88 16.75 6.82
C ILE A 478 7.39 16.94 7.17
N LEU A 479 6.97 18.14 7.54
CA LEU A 479 5.56 18.41 7.83
C LEU A 479 4.69 18.21 6.58
N ARG A 480 5.19 18.65 5.41
CA ARG A 480 4.52 18.41 4.13
C ARG A 480 4.37 16.91 3.84
N TRP A 481 5.44 16.14 4.04
CA TRP A 481 5.42 14.69 3.88
C TRP A 481 4.47 14.03 4.88
N ASN A 482 4.48 14.44 6.15
CA ASN A 482 3.53 13.97 7.15
C ASN A 482 2.08 14.26 6.72
N MET A 483 1.80 15.46 6.22
CA MET A 483 0.45 15.86 5.77
C MET A 483 -0.06 15.01 4.60
N ASP A 484 0.81 14.70 3.63
CA ASP A 484 0.48 13.85 2.48
C ASP A 484 0.15 12.40 2.90
N ASN A 485 0.62 11.96 4.08
CA ASN A 485 0.41 10.62 4.61
C ASN A 485 -0.84 10.47 5.50
N VAL A 486 -1.49 11.56 5.91
CA VAL A 486 -2.61 11.51 6.86
C VAL A 486 -3.80 10.74 6.29
N PHE A 487 -4.20 9.68 6.97
CA PHE A 487 -5.51 9.05 6.80
C PHE A 487 -6.48 9.55 7.86
N ILE A 488 -7.69 9.91 7.45
CA ILE A 488 -8.75 10.36 8.35
C ILE A 488 -9.74 9.23 8.61
N LYS A 489 -9.98 8.96 9.89
CA LYS A 489 -11.07 8.11 10.36
C LYS A 489 -12.25 8.97 10.72
N THR A 490 -13.44 8.56 10.28
CA THR A 490 -14.72 9.24 10.59
C THR A 490 -15.59 8.32 11.44
N ASP A 491 -16.23 8.86 12.47
CA ASP A 491 -17.25 8.15 13.24
C ASP A 491 -18.66 8.35 12.65
N PRO A 492 -19.68 7.58 13.09
CA PRO A 492 -21.04 7.72 12.59
C PRO A 492 -21.67 9.12 12.82
N ALA A 493 -21.15 9.91 13.75
CA ALA A 493 -21.61 11.28 14.04
C ALA A 493 -20.89 12.32 13.15
N GLY A 494 -20.01 11.91 12.23
CA GLY A 494 -19.25 12.81 11.36
C GLY A 494 -18.07 13.51 12.03
N ASN A 495 -17.63 13.02 13.20
CA ASN A 495 -16.37 13.46 13.78
C ASN A 495 -15.19 12.80 13.05
N ILE A 496 -14.10 13.54 12.90
CA ILE A 496 -12.90 13.08 12.20
C ILE A 496 -11.68 13.09 13.12
N LYS A 497 -10.74 12.18 12.86
CA LYS A 497 -9.41 12.22 13.48
C LYS A 497 -8.37 11.62 12.55
N ALA A 498 -7.13 12.07 12.63
CA ALA A 498 -5.99 11.42 12.00
C ALA A 498 -5.77 10.04 12.65
N ASP A 499 -5.56 9.01 11.83
CA ASP A 499 -5.39 7.61 12.25
C ASP A 499 -3.98 7.12 11.91
N LYS A 500 -3.12 6.98 12.92
CA LYS A 500 -1.72 6.52 12.75
C LYS A 500 -1.62 5.11 12.18
N GLU A 501 -2.56 4.21 12.51
CA GLU A 501 -2.52 2.81 12.05
C GLU A 501 -2.83 2.67 10.56
N LYS A 502 -3.69 3.56 10.02
CA LYS A 502 -4.13 3.53 8.63
C LYS A 502 -3.41 4.54 7.73
N SER A 503 -2.62 5.42 8.31
CA SER A 503 -1.78 6.36 7.56
C SER A 503 -0.67 5.59 6.84
N THR A 504 -0.34 6.03 5.64
CA THR A 504 0.61 5.34 4.75
C THR A 504 2.02 5.32 5.35
N GLU A 505 2.39 6.41 6.03
CA GLU A 505 3.66 6.63 6.70
C GLU A 505 3.47 7.48 7.97
N LYS A 506 4.55 8.02 8.52
CA LYS A 506 4.55 8.84 9.74
C LYS A 506 3.75 10.14 9.58
N ILE A 507 2.97 10.46 10.62
CA ILE A 507 2.13 11.67 10.68
C ILE A 507 2.31 12.48 11.97
N ASP A 508 3.37 12.19 12.72
CA ASP A 508 3.59 12.71 14.08
C ASP A 508 3.63 14.25 14.11
N GLY A 509 4.22 14.90 13.09
CA GLY A 509 4.22 16.36 12.97
C GLY A 509 2.83 16.95 12.78
N VAL A 510 1.94 16.25 12.09
CA VAL A 510 0.54 16.70 11.92
C VAL A 510 -0.23 16.54 13.23
N ILE A 511 -0.02 15.43 13.96
CA ILE A 511 -0.62 15.24 15.29
C ILE A 511 -0.17 16.34 16.26
N ALA A 512 1.14 16.61 16.32
CA ALA A 512 1.69 17.70 17.13
C ALA A 512 1.08 19.06 16.74
N THR A 513 0.96 19.34 15.42
CA THR A 513 0.35 20.59 14.92
C THR A 513 -1.12 20.70 15.30
N ILE A 514 -1.91 19.62 15.20
CA ILE A 514 -3.33 19.59 15.58
C ILE A 514 -3.49 19.88 17.08
N MET A 515 -2.64 19.29 17.93
CA MET A 515 -2.67 19.52 19.38
C MET A 515 -2.32 20.98 19.73
N ALA A 516 -1.28 21.55 19.10
CA ALA A 516 -0.92 22.95 19.29
C ALA A 516 -2.01 23.90 18.78
N LEU A 517 -2.60 23.59 17.64
CA LEU A 517 -3.69 24.38 17.04
C LEU A 517 -4.94 24.40 17.93
N ASP A 518 -5.30 23.28 18.57
CA ASP A 518 -6.41 23.27 19.54
C ASP A 518 -6.22 24.30 20.65
N ARG A 519 -4.99 24.38 21.20
CA ARG A 519 -4.69 25.35 22.25
C ARG A 519 -4.73 26.77 21.74
N ALA A 520 -4.14 27.01 20.55
CA ALA A 520 -4.12 28.32 19.91
C ALA A 520 -5.54 28.86 19.63
N ILE A 521 -6.46 27.99 19.18
CA ILE A 521 -7.86 28.36 18.91
C ILE A 521 -8.61 28.68 20.22
N ARG A 522 -8.41 27.87 21.27
CA ARG A 522 -9.14 28.02 22.53
C ARG A 522 -8.69 29.22 23.35
N CYS A 523 -7.39 29.53 23.32
CA CYS A 523 -6.80 30.53 24.20
C CYS A 523 -6.47 31.85 23.49
N GLY A 524 -6.33 31.84 22.15
CA GLY A 524 -6.10 33.06 21.33
C GLY A 524 -4.76 33.76 21.58
N SER A 525 -4.64 34.97 21.05
CA SER A 525 -3.44 35.82 21.17
C SER A 525 -3.45 36.77 22.37
N SER A 526 -4.58 36.86 23.13
CA SER A 526 -4.72 37.88 24.16
C SER A 526 -3.78 37.66 25.34
N LEU A 527 -3.08 38.72 25.75
CA LEU A 527 -2.29 38.82 26.97
C LEU A 527 -3.18 38.87 28.25
N SER A 528 -4.52 38.78 28.09
CA SER A 528 -5.43 38.86 29.22
C SER A 528 -5.24 37.63 30.11
N GLU A 529 -4.81 37.88 31.34
CA GLU A 529 -4.93 36.99 32.48
C GLU A 529 -6.33 36.37 32.47
N SER A 530 -6.41 35.07 32.77
CA SER A 530 -7.68 34.37 32.88
C SER A 530 -8.64 35.20 33.76
N VAL A 531 -9.86 35.38 33.28
CA VAL A 531 -10.94 36.08 34.07
C VAL A 531 -11.14 35.40 35.43
N TYR A 532 -10.62 34.19 35.63
CA TYR A 532 -10.63 33.45 36.88
C TYR A 532 -9.51 33.82 37.85
N ASP A 533 -8.39 34.40 37.38
CA ASP A 533 -7.28 34.81 38.24
C ASP A 533 -7.61 36.11 39.03
N ASN A 534 -8.55 36.88 38.53
CA ASN A 534 -9.00 38.13 39.19
C ASN A 534 -10.32 38.01 40.00
N ARG A 535 -11.00 36.86 39.98
CA ARG A 535 -12.17 36.60 40.82
C ARG A 535 -11.80 35.57 41.86
N GLY A 536 -11.46 36.04 43.04
CA GLY A 536 -11.33 35.20 44.25
C GLY A 536 -12.54 34.26 44.38
N ILE A 537 -12.30 33.05 44.88
CA ILE A 537 -13.32 32.03 45.13
C ILE A 537 -14.39 32.63 46.08
N LEU A 538 -15.57 32.91 45.58
CA LEU A 538 -16.75 33.17 46.38
C LEU A 538 -17.25 31.84 46.94
N PHE A 539 -16.98 31.58 48.20
CA PHE A 539 -17.71 30.57 48.99
C PHE A 539 -19.13 31.09 49.25
N LEU A 540 -20.10 30.39 48.68
CA LEU A 540 -21.50 30.48 49.12
C LEU A 540 -21.81 29.32 50.07
#